data_601cae869e4db8d4782baf6a5e0ae472
#
_entry.id   601cae869e4db8d4782baf6a5e0ae472
#
_cell.length_a   1.000
_cell.length_b   1.000
_cell.length_c   1.000
_cell.angle_alpha   90.00
_cell.angle_beta   90.00
_cell.angle_gamma   90.00
#
_symmetry.space_group_name_H-M   'P 1'
#
loop_
_entity.id
_entity.type
_entity.pdbx_description
1 polymer ?
#
loop_
_entity_poly.entity_id
_entity_poly.type
_entity_poly.pdbx_seq_one_letter_code
_entity_poly.pdbx_strand_id
1 'polypeptide(L)'
;TEVLCGLRVCVCAADGRELVSYHFPKKIEAEVPEPAKAAPLPEDCETTEDLFLYGLHVEQYRHATYHPEDYYLEGLRRDPTDIRLNNAYGRCLLKKCDFTGAEKYFRKAVEKSIRSNPNPYDYEPYYNLGLSLKYQGKEKEAYDVFYKAIWGGSFQAPGLYELVCLDAKAGRFAEALEHVNESILRQYQCMKARALKENILRKLGRVKEAEELHKESLKIDPLYD
;
A
#
# COMPACT_ATOMS: atom_id res chain seq x y z
N THR A 1 13.29 -23.79 24.27
CA THR A 1 13.18 -22.33 24.62
C THR A 1 13.88 -22.04 25.96
N GLU A 2 13.91 -22.97 26.93
CA GLU A 2 14.58 -22.77 28.22
C GLU A 2 16.11 -22.64 28.11
N VAL A 3 16.73 -23.27 27.11
CA VAL A 3 18.18 -23.25 26.89
C VAL A 3 18.72 -21.87 26.51
N LEU A 4 17.86 -20.98 26.00
CA LEU A 4 18.26 -19.65 25.55
C LEU A 4 18.16 -18.57 26.63
N CYS A 5 17.48 -18.85 27.74
CA CYS A 5 17.36 -17.92 28.86
C CYS A 5 18.73 -17.66 29.50
N GLY A 6 19.15 -16.38 29.47
CA GLY A 6 20.45 -15.96 30.02
C GLY A 6 21.57 -15.87 28.99
N LEU A 7 21.35 -16.27 27.75
CA LEU A 7 22.31 -15.99 26.67
C LEU A 7 22.30 -14.51 26.28
N ARG A 8 23.52 -14.00 26.08
CA ARG A 8 23.75 -12.68 25.51
C ARG A 8 24.47 -12.83 24.18
N VAL A 9 23.92 -12.23 23.16
CA VAL A 9 24.59 -12.10 21.85
C VAL A 9 25.07 -10.67 21.71
N CYS A 10 26.32 -10.47 21.37
CA CYS A 10 26.87 -9.14 21.12
C CYS A 10 27.70 -9.13 19.83
N VAL A 11 27.66 -7.98 19.16
CA VAL A 11 28.51 -7.65 18.02
C VAL A 11 29.53 -6.64 18.52
N CYS A 12 30.81 -6.98 18.35
CA CYS A 12 31.90 -6.11 18.76
C CYS A 12 32.71 -5.65 17.55
N ALA A 13 33.22 -4.45 17.61
CA ALA A 13 34.22 -3.95 16.67
C ALA A 13 35.57 -4.68 16.86
N ALA A 14 36.51 -4.55 15.91
CA ALA A 14 37.81 -5.18 15.98
C ALA A 14 38.66 -4.76 17.19
N ASP A 15 38.38 -3.60 17.75
CA ASP A 15 39.00 -3.07 18.98
C ASP A 15 38.37 -3.61 20.28
N GLY A 16 37.38 -4.51 20.18
CA GLY A 16 36.66 -5.08 21.32
C GLY A 16 35.48 -4.24 21.82
N ARG A 17 35.21 -3.07 21.26
CA ARG A 17 34.08 -2.21 21.64
C ARG A 17 32.77 -2.86 21.20
N GLU A 18 31.85 -2.99 22.14
CA GLU A 18 30.49 -3.48 21.87
C GLU A 18 29.72 -2.45 21.01
N LEU A 19 29.18 -2.92 19.88
CA LEU A 19 28.39 -2.13 18.96
C LEU A 19 26.89 -2.31 19.23
N VAL A 20 26.46 -3.55 19.48
CA VAL A 20 25.08 -3.89 19.80
C VAL A 20 25.04 -5.19 20.59
N SER A 21 24.13 -5.30 21.55
CA SER A 21 23.88 -6.59 22.22
C SER A 21 22.39 -6.84 22.40
N TYR A 22 22.06 -8.13 22.51
CA TYR A 22 20.73 -8.60 22.78
C TYR A 22 20.77 -9.65 23.89
N HIS A 23 19.94 -9.47 24.89
CA HIS A 23 19.71 -10.44 25.96
C HIS A 23 18.39 -11.17 25.71
N PHE A 24 18.40 -12.48 25.68
CA PHE A 24 17.16 -13.25 25.64
C PHE A 24 16.38 -13.00 26.94
N PRO A 25 15.17 -12.43 26.86
CA PRO A 25 14.38 -12.18 28.06
C PRO A 25 14.00 -13.49 28.73
N LYS A 26 13.94 -13.47 30.08
CA LYS A 26 13.32 -14.56 30.82
C LYS A 26 11.84 -14.65 30.39
N LYS A 27 11.35 -15.88 30.25
CA LYS A 27 9.92 -16.09 30.01
C LYS A 27 9.16 -15.54 31.22
N ILE A 28 8.45 -14.44 30.99
CA ILE A 28 7.51 -13.89 31.96
C ILE A 28 6.21 -14.66 31.76
N GLU A 29 5.72 -15.34 32.79
CA GLU A 29 4.36 -15.84 32.78
C GLU A 29 3.45 -14.62 32.86
N ALA A 30 2.95 -14.21 31.70
CA ALA A 30 1.95 -13.16 31.61
C ALA A 30 0.60 -13.74 32.07
N GLU A 31 -0.15 -12.95 32.83
CA GLU A 31 -1.54 -13.28 33.11
C GLU A 31 -2.29 -13.46 31.78
N VAL A 32 -3.20 -14.42 31.75
CA VAL A 32 -4.06 -14.62 30.56
C VAL A 32 -4.89 -13.36 30.39
N PRO A 33 -4.77 -12.65 29.27
CA PRO A 33 -5.56 -11.43 29.07
C PRO A 33 -7.06 -11.73 29.05
N GLU A 34 -7.86 -10.77 29.46
CA GLU A 34 -9.33 -10.88 29.33
C GLU A 34 -9.71 -11.16 27.87
N PRO A 35 -10.80 -11.92 27.64
CA PRO A 35 -11.32 -12.17 26.30
C PRO A 35 -11.58 -10.85 25.56
N ALA A 36 -11.24 -10.81 24.28
CA ALA A 36 -11.53 -9.66 23.44
C ALA A 36 -13.06 -9.39 23.42
N LYS A 37 -13.42 -8.12 23.60
CA LYS A 37 -14.81 -7.68 23.49
C LYS A 37 -15.16 -7.47 22.00
N ALA A 38 -16.42 -7.70 21.66
CA ALA A 38 -16.92 -7.34 20.33
C ALA A 38 -16.77 -5.84 20.08
N ALA A 39 -16.58 -5.45 18.81
CA ALA A 39 -16.60 -4.04 18.45
C ALA A 39 -17.94 -3.40 18.85
N PRO A 40 -17.95 -2.18 19.41
CA PRO A 40 -19.18 -1.45 19.68
C PRO A 40 -19.93 -1.15 18.37
N LEU A 41 -21.22 -0.88 18.44
CA LEU A 41 -21.94 -0.39 17.26
C LEU A 41 -21.40 0.98 16.84
N PRO A 42 -21.50 1.36 15.56
CA PRO A 42 -20.97 2.65 15.07
C PRO A 42 -21.48 3.87 15.85
N GLU A 43 -22.77 3.88 16.23
CA GLU A 43 -23.39 4.93 17.02
C GLU A 43 -22.84 5.04 18.44
N ASP A 44 -22.36 3.94 19.01
CA ASP A 44 -21.83 3.85 20.39
C ASP A 44 -20.33 4.22 20.46
N CYS A 45 -19.67 4.39 19.34
CA CYS A 45 -18.27 4.85 19.30
C CYS A 45 -18.19 6.32 19.75
N GLU A 46 -17.25 6.63 20.64
CA GLU A 46 -17.12 7.99 21.19
C GLU A 46 -16.52 8.97 20.18
N THR A 47 -15.46 8.56 19.48
CA THR A 47 -14.69 9.45 18.61
C THR A 47 -14.69 8.99 17.15
N THR A 48 -14.35 9.91 16.23
CA THR A 48 -14.12 9.57 14.80
C THR A 48 -12.89 8.68 14.64
N GLU A 49 -11.92 8.76 15.56
CA GLU A 49 -10.76 7.87 15.60
C GLU A 49 -11.20 6.42 15.87
N ASP A 50 -12.06 6.21 16.87
CA ASP A 50 -12.60 4.88 17.19
C ASP A 50 -13.35 4.31 15.99
N LEU A 51 -14.18 5.12 15.33
CA LEU A 51 -14.90 4.72 14.14
C LEU A 51 -13.95 4.28 13.00
N PHE A 52 -12.87 5.02 12.79
CA PHE A 52 -11.86 4.63 11.81
C PHE A 52 -11.19 3.31 12.20
N LEU A 53 -10.73 3.17 13.45
CA LEU A 53 -10.01 1.98 13.92
C LEU A 53 -10.89 0.73 13.94
N TYR A 54 -12.14 0.82 14.42
CA TYR A 54 -13.08 -0.31 14.40
C TYR A 54 -13.47 -0.67 12.97
N GLY A 55 -13.73 0.30 12.11
CA GLY A 55 -13.98 0.04 10.69
C GLY A 55 -12.81 -0.67 10.02
N LEU A 56 -11.57 -0.24 10.27
CA LEU A 56 -10.36 -0.87 9.77
C LEU A 56 -10.20 -2.30 10.31
N HIS A 57 -10.45 -2.52 11.60
CA HIS A 57 -10.43 -3.84 12.22
C HIS A 57 -11.44 -4.79 11.54
N VAL A 58 -12.69 -4.36 11.42
CA VAL A 58 -13.75 -5.14 10.77
C VAL A 58 -13.40 -5.45 9.30
N GLU A 59 -12.80 -4.50 8.58
CA GLU A 59 -12.33 -4.69 7.20
C GLU A 59 -11.21 -5.74 7.12
N GLN A 60 -10.22 -5.67 8.00
CA GLN A 60 -9.06 -6.57 8.01
C GLN A 60 -9.44 -8.01 8.38
N TYR A 61 -10.29 -8.17 9.38
CA TYR A 61 -10.70 -9.48 9.87
C TYR A 61 -11.94 -10.05 9.19
N ARG A 62 -12.53 -9.32 8.23
CA ARG A 62 -13.72 -9.75 7.45
C ARG A 62 -14.84 -10.25 8.35
N HIS A 63 -15.25 -9.41 9.29
CA HIS A 63 -16.28 -9.77 10.25
C HIS A 63 -17.58 -10.21 9.55
N ALA A 64 -18.23 -11.27 10.05
CA ALA A 64 -19.37 -11.88 9.37
C ALA A 64 -20.66 -11.02 9.43
N THR A 65 -20.84 -10.21 10.46
CA THR A 65 -22.06 -9.45 10.73
C THR A 65 -21.88 -7.95 10.77
N TYR A 66 -20.66 -7.46 10.96
CA TYR A 66 -20.34 -6.03 10.95
C TYR A 66 -19.72 -5.64 9.62
N HIS A 67 -20.13 -4.51 9.09
CA HIS A 67 -19.62 -3.98 7.84
C HIS A 67 -18.76 -2.72 8.10
N PRO A 68 -17.54 -2.66 7.56
CA PRO A 68 -16.66 -1.51 7.79
C PRO A 68 -17.27 -0.20 7.30
N GLU A 69 -18.11 -0.26 6.27
CA GLU A 69 -18.78 0.91 5.72
C GLU A 69 -19.67 1.63 6.72
N ASP A 70 -20.32 0.89 7.64
CA ASP A 70 -21.22 1.48 8.64
C ASP A 70 -20.42 2.40 9.59
N TYR A 71 -19.23 1.96 10.00
CA TYR A 71 -18.31 2.76 10.82
C TYR A 71 -17.78 3.99 10.07
N TYR A 72 -17.35 3.80 8.82
CA TYR A 72 -16.82 4.89 8.02
C TYR A 72 -17.89 5.93 7.70
N LEU A 73 -19.11 5.51 7.39
CA LEU A 73 -20.22 6.43 7.11
C LEU A 73 -20.65 7.21 8.36
N GLU A 74 -20.71 6.56 9.53
CA GLU A 74 -20.99 7.27 10.77
C GLU A 74 -19.89 8.29 11.08
N GLY A 75 -18.62 7.93 10.87
CA GLY A 75 -17.51 8.87 11.01
C GLY A 75 -17.61 10.06 10.06
N LEU A 76 -17.95 9.82 8.80
CA LEU A 76 -18.17 10.87 7.80
C LEU A 76 -19.42 11.71 8.06
N ARG A 77 -20.41 11.18 8.78
CA ARG A 77 -21.56 11.95 9.25
C ARG A 77 -21.13 12.96 10.32
N ARG A 78 -20.17 12.60 11.18
CA ARG A 78 -19.61 13.49 12.23
C ARG A 78 -18.58 14.46 11.68
N ASP A 79 -17.63 13.99 10.85
CA ASP A 79 -16.66 14.82 10.13
C ASP A 79 -16.61 14.44 8.63
N PRO A 80 -17.36 15.15 7.79
CA PRO A 80 -17.38 14.89 6.34
C PRO A 80 -16.05 15.14 5.64
N THR A 81 -15.10 15.79 6.33
CA THR A 81 -13.80 16.18 5.76
C THR A 81 -12.64 15.32 6.25
N ASP A 82 -12.88 14.35 7.13
CA ASP A 82 -11.83 13.48 7.62
C ASP A 82 -11.13 12.74 6.46
N ILE A 83 -9.81 12.86 6.37
CA ILE A 83 -9.01 12.33 5.25
C ILE A 83 -9.04 10.81 5.23
N ARG A 84 -8.86 10.18 6.40
CA ARG A 84 -8.74 8.72 6.52
C ARG A 84 -10.08 8.03 6.28
N LEU A 85 -11.17 8.59 6.82
CA LEU A 85 -12.51 8.07 6.63
C LEU A 85 -12.97 8.19 5.18
N ASN A 86 -12.72 9.34 4.51
CA ASN A 86 -12.99 9.48 3.08
C ASN A 86 -12.18 8.47 2.26
N ASN A 87 -10.89 8.31 2.55
CA ASN A 87 -10.04 7.34 1.85
C ASN A 87 -10.51 5.89 2.11
N ALA A 88 -10.82 5.52 3.35
CA ALA A 88 -11.26 4.17 3.71
C ALA A 88 -12.61 3.81 3.06
N TYR A 89 -13.60 4.71 3.12
CA TYR A 89 -14.89 4.48 2.46
C TYR A 89 -14.75 4.45 0.94
N GLY A 90 -13.93 5.34 0.36
CA GLY A 90 -13.58 5.29 -1.05
C GLY A 90 -12.99 3.94 -1.49
N ARG A 91 -12.14 3.32 -0.66
CA ARG A 91 -11.61 1.96 -0.92
C ARG A 91 -12.71 0.89 -0.89
N CYS A 92 -13.67 1.01 0.00
CA CYS A 92 -14.82 0.09 0.01
C CYS A 92 -15.61 0.16 -1.30
N LEU A 93 -15.87 1.37 -1.81
CA LEU A 93 -16.53 1.59 -3.09
C LEU A 93 -15.68 1.08 -4.27
N LEU A 94 -14.37 1.32 -4.24
CA LEU A 94 -13.43 0.82 -5.25
C LEU A 94 -13.46 -0.72 -5.34
N LYS A 95 -13.47 -1.41 -4.18
CA LYS A 95 -13.61 -2.88 -4.12
C LYS A 95 -14.94 -3.39 -4.67
N LYS A 96 -15.98 -2.58 -4.57
CA LYS A 96 -17.32 -2.86 -5.15
C LYS A 96 -17.43 -2.45 -6.63
N CYS A 97 -16.34 -1.99 -7.24
CA CYS A 97 -16.28 -1.47 -8.60
C CYS A 97 -17.14 -0.21 -8.84
N ASP A 98 -17.57 0.48 -7.80
CA ASP A 98 -18.15 1.82 -7.91
C ASP A 98 -17.04 2.89 -8.00
N PHE A 99 -16.42 2.95 -9.18
CA PHE A 99 -15.28 3.84 -9.39
C PHE A 99 -15.67 5.32 -9.36
N THR A 100 -16.87 5.65 -9.79
CA THR A 100 -17.38 7.01 -9.78
C THR A 100 -17.74 7.49 -8.38
N GLY A 101 -18.33 6.61 -7.58
CA GLY A 101 -18.57 6.86 -6.16
C GLY A 101 -17.24 7.03 -5.40
N ALA A 102 -16.30 6.10 -5.59
CA ALA A 102 -14.98 6.12 -4.96
C ALA A 102 -14.21 7.41 -5.25
N GLU A 103 -14.20 7.87 -6.51
CA GLU A 103 -13.55 9.11 -6.93
C GLU A 103 -13.98 10.31 -6.09
N LYS A 104 -15.29 10.43 -5.79
CA LYS A 104 -15.82 11.57 -5.01
C LYS A 104 -15.19 11.65 -3.62
N TYR A 105 -15.03 10.51 -2.96
CA TYR A 105 -14.44 10.43 -1.63
C TYR A 105 -12.93 10.63 -1.66
N PHE A 106 -12.23 10.03 -2.62
CA PHE A 106 -10.80 10.25 -2.77
C PHE A 106 -10.46 11.71 -3.09
N ARG A 107 -11.25 12.39 -3.91
CA ARG A 107 -11.06 13.82 -4.17
C ARG A 107 -11.21 14.66 -2.91
N LYS A 108 -12.20 14.38 -2.04
CA LYS A 108 -12.35 15.06 -0.75
C LYS A 108 -11.13 14.81 0.16
N ALA A 109 -10.65 13.58 0.22
CA ALA A 109 -9.46 13.25 0.99
C ALA A 109 -8.22 13.99 0.47
N VAL A 110 -8.00 14.02 -0.84
CA VAL A 110 -6.90 14.76 -1.48
C VAL A 110 -7.02 16.25 -1.22
N GLU A 111 -8.17 16.86 -1.48
CA GLU A 111 -8.41 18.29 -1.27
C GLU A 111 -8.10 18.71 0.17
N LYS A 112 -8.59 17.96 1.14
CA LYS A 112 -8.32 18.24 2.55
C LYS A 112 -6.85 18.05 2.90
N SER A 113 -6.17 17.03 2.35
CA SER A 113 -4.78 16.70 2.67
C SER A 113 -3.79 17.77 2.22
N ILE A 114 -4.10 18.49 1.14
CA ILE A 114 -3.22 19.54 0.58
C ILE A 114 -3.62 20.96 0.99
N ARG A 115 -4.65 21.12 1.80
CA ARG A 115 -5.17 22.45 2.16
C ARG A 115 -4.14 23.37 2.83
N SER A 116 -3.26 22.79 3.65
CA SER A 116 -2.22 23.56 4.38
C SER A 116 -0.81 23.33 3.82
N ASN A 117 -0.60 22.23 3.07
CA ASN A 117 0.69 21.88 2.49
C ASN A 117 0.47 21.13 1.18
N PRO A 118 1.04 21.58 0.04
CA PRO A 118 0.90 20.90 -1.25
C PRO A 118 1.51 19.48 -1.28
N ASN A 119 2.32 19.14 -0.29
CA ASN A 119 2.88 17.81 -0.10
C ASN A 119 2.25 17.17 1.13
N PRO A 120 1.24 16.29 0.96
CA PRO A 120 0.58 15.65 2.09
C PRO A 120 1.53 14.67 2.79
N TYR A 121 1.23 14.35 4.05
CA TYR A 121 1.96 13.33 4.80
C TYR A 121 1.72 11.93 4.22
N ASP A 122 0.48 11.65 3.79
CA ASP A 122 0.06 10.37 3.22
C ASP A 122 -0.40 10.55 1.77
N TYR A 123 0.14 9.75 0.88
CA TYR A 123 -0.17 9.74 -0.54
C TYR A 123 -1.15 8.63 -0.96
N GLU A 124 -1.65 7.83 -0.01
CA GLU A 124 -2.64 6.78 -0.31
C GLU A 124 -3.87 7.31 -1.03
N PRO A 125 -4.48 8.46 -0.63
CA PRO A 125 -5.61 9.02 -1.36
C PRO A 125 -5.33 9.35 -2.83
N TYR A 126 -4.11 9.80 -3.15
CA TYR A 126 -3.70 10.03 -4.54
C TYR A 126 -3.63 8.72 -5.32
N TYR A 127 -2.99 7.69 -4.75
CA TYR A 127 -2.89 6.40 -5.41
C TYR A 127 -4.27 5.79 -5.69
N ASN A 128 -5.15 5.80 -4.70
CA ASN A 128 -6.52 5.29 -4.82
C ASN A 128 -7.38 6.12 -5.80
N LEU A 129 -7.20 7.45 -5.82
CA LEU A 129 -7.83 8.31 -6.83
C LEU A 129 -7.36 7.94 -8.24
N GLY A 130 -6.05 7.74 -8.42
CA GLY A 130 -5.49 7.29 -9.69
C GLY A 130 -6.09 5.98 -10.17
N LEU A 131 -6.27 4.99 -9.28
CA LEU A 131 -6.94 3.73 -9.60
C LEU A 131 -8.39 3.95 -10.04
N SER A 132 -9.16 4.77 -9.30
CA SER A 132 -10.56 5.03 -9.64
C SER A 132 -10.71 5.71 -11.00
N LEU A 133 -9.82 6.64 -11.33
CA LEU A 133 -9.78 7.32 -12.63
C LEU A 133 -9.37 6.38 -13.77
N LYS A 134 -8.33 5.57 -13.54
CA LYS A 134 -7.87 4.57 -14.51
C LYS A 134 -8.99 3.61 -14.90
N TYR A 135 -9.72 3.07 -13.94
CA TYR A 135 -10.83 2.15 -14.20
C TYR A 135 -12.06 2.81 -14.85
N GLN A 136 -12.17 4.12 -14.76
CA GLN A 136 -13.16 4.91 -15.53
C GLN A 136 -12.69 5.28 -16.94
N GLY A 137 -11.48 4.92 -17.35
CA GLY A 137 -10.88 5.29 -18.61
C GLY A 137 -10.37 6.76 -18.70
N LYS A 138 -10.31 7.46 -17.56
CA LYS A 138 -9.77 8.83 -17.45
C LYS A 138 -8.24 8.80 -17.36
N GLU A 139 -7.59 8.22 -18.38
CA GLU A 139 -6.17 7.82 -18.33
C GLU A 139 -5.22 9.01 -18.14
N LYS A 140 -5.48 10.13 -18.78
CA LYS A 140 -4.65 11.33 -18.66
C LYS A 140 -4.64 11.86 -17.23
N GLU A 141 -5.81 11.98 -16.63
CA GLU A 141 -5.93 12.45 -15.24
C GLU A 141 -5.36 11.43 -14.26
N ALA A 142 -5.59 10.14 -14.49
CA ALA A 142 -4.99 9.07 -13.71
C ALA A 142 -3.45 9.14 -13.72
N TYR A 143 -2.86 9.40 -14.89
CA TYR A 143 -1.41 9.55 -15.04
C TYR A 143 -0.86 10.67 -14.15
N ASP A 144 -1.47 11.86 -14.23
CA ASP A 144 -1.05 13.03 -13.44
C ASP A 144 -1.16 12.74 -11.92
N VAL A 145 -2.23 12.06 -11.52
CA VAL A 145 -2.49 11.70 -10.12
C VAL A 145 -1.51 10.63 -9.62
N PHE A 146 -1.21 9.59 -10.40
CA PHE A 146 -0.19 8.60 -10.05
C PHE A 146 1.20 9.23 -9.98
N TYR A 147 1.51 10.18 -10.88
CA TYR A 147 2.77 10.91 -10.85
C TYR A 147 2.92 11.73 -9.55
N LYS A 148 1.81 12.21 -8.99
CA LYS A 148 1.83 12.83 -7.66
C LYS A 148 1.95 11.79 -6.55
N ALA A 149 1.30 10.63 -6.67
CA ALA A 149 1.33 9.57 -5.67
C ALA A 149 2.74 9.02 -5.42
N ILE A 150 3.60 8.94 -6.45
CA ILE A 150 4.97 8.44 -6.32
C ILE A 150 5.92 9.34 -5.51
N TRP A 151 5.48 10.53 -5.12
CA TRP A 151 6.24 11.39 -4.20
C TRP A 151 6.21 10.86 -2.77
N GLY A 152 5.24 10.02 -2.43
CA GLY A 152 5.18 9.29 -1.15
C GLY A 152 5.94 7.98 -1.21
N GLY A 153 6.88 7.76 -0.29
CA GLY A 153 7.76 6.59 -0.29
C GLY A 153 7.02 5.25 -0.39
N SER A 154 5.90 5.09 0.33
CA SER A 154 5.10 3.86 0.34
C SER A 154 4.40 3.58 -1.00
N PHE A 155 4.14 4.63 -1.80
CA PHE A 155 3.42 4.51 -3.07
C PHE A 155 4.31 4.66 -4.30
N GLN A 156 5.64 4.76 -4.14
CA GLN A 156 6.56 4.85 -5.27
C GLN A 156 6.50 3.62 -6.17
N ALA A 157 6.73 2.43 -5.63
CA ALA A 157 6.74 1.21 -6.45
C ALA A 157 5.37 0.92 -7.09
N PRO A 158 4.23 0.91 -6.34
CA PRO A 158 2.94 0.65 -6.95
C PRO A 158 2.48 1.77 -7.90
N GLY A 159 2.76 3.04 -7.60
CA GLY A 159 2.42 4.16 -8.48
C GLY A 159 3.21 4.12 -9.78
N LEU A 160 4.52 3.85 -9.73
CA LEU A 160 5.35 3.64 -10.91
C LEU A 160 4.83 2.48 -11.76
N TYR A 161 4.42 1.37 -11.14
CA TYR A 161 3.82 0.25 -11.86
C TYR A 161 2.57 0.67 -12.64
N GLU A 162 1.70 1.48 -12.04
CA GLU A 162 0.49 1.98 -12.71
C GLU A 162 0.84 2.94 -13.88
N LEU A 163 1.87 3.78 -13.72
CA LEU A 163 2.39 4.62 -14.82
C LEU A 163 2.91 3.76 -15.97
N VAL A 164 3.66 2.70 -15.66
CA VAL A 164 4.13 1.73 -16.68
C VAL A 164 2.97 1.12 -17.46
N CYS A 165 1.90 0.73 -16.77
CA CYS A 165 0.71 0.17 -17.41
C CYS A 165 0.07 1.17 -18.38
N LEU A 166 -0.03 2.44 -17.99
CA LEU A 166 -0.59 3.50 -18.83
C LEU A 166 0.32 3.83 -20.02
N ASP A 167 1.64 3.90 -19.82
CA ASP A 167 2.62 4.13 -20.88
C ASP A 167 2.64 2.99 -21.89
N ALA A 168 2.66 1.74 -21.41
CA ALA A 168 2.62 0.57 -22.28
C ALA A 168 1.34 0.51 -23.11
N LYS A 169 0.19 0.85 -22.50
CA LYS A 169 -1.10 0.95 -23.20
C LYS A 169 -1.09 2.02 -24.27
N ALA A 170 -0.42 3.16 -24.02
CA ALA A 170 -0.27 4.26 -24.97
C ALA A 170 0.83 4.02 -26.01
N GLY A 171 1.55 2.90 -25.95
CA GLY A 171 2.66 2.57 -26.85
C GLY A 171 3.98 3.31 -26.54
N ARG A 172 4.06 4.02 -25.43
CA ARG A 172 5.26 4.73 -24.97
C ARG A 172 6.21 3.77 -24.23
N PHE A 173 6.78 2.81 -24.99
CA PHE A 173 7.58 1.73 -24.41
C PHE A 173 8.92 2.19 -23.83
N ALA A 174 9.49 3.30 -24.31
CA ALA A 174 10.73 3.85 -23.77
C ALA A 174 10.52 4.42 -22.36
N GLU A 175 9.51 5.25 -22.19
CA GLU A 175 9.10 5.82 -20.89
C GLU A 175 8.64 4.72 -19.93
N ALA A 176 7.88 3.74 -20.44
CA ALA A 176 7.47 2.58 -19.66
C ALA A 176 8.67 1.80 -19.12
N LEU A 177 9.76 1.67 -19.90
CA LEU A 177 10.98 1.00 -19.46
C LEU A 177 11.69 1.78 -18.34
N GLU A 178 11.72 3.10 -18.42
CA GLU A 178 12.27 3.94 -17.34
C GLU A 178 11.49 3.75 -16.04
N HIS A 179 10.18 3.90 -16.10
CA HIS A 179 9.31 3.76 -14.93
C HIS A 179 9.37 2.36 -14.31
N VAL A 180 9.41 1.28 -15.12
CA VAL A 180 9.47 -0.08 -14.58
C VAL A 180 10.83 -0.39 -13.94
N ASN A 181 11.93 0.17 -14.45
CA ASN A 181 13.24 0.06 -13.83
C ASN A 181 13.21 0.68 -12.42
N GLU A 182 12.65 1.89 -12.31
CA GLU A 182 12.49 2.58 -11.04
C GLU A 182 11.57 1.80 -10.07
N SER A 183 10.48 1.21 -10.56
CA SER A 183 9.59 0.39 -9.75
C SER A 183 10.30 -0.84 -9.17
N ILE A 184 11.04 -1.57 -10.01
CA ILE A 184 11.80 -2.77 -9.60
C ILE A 184 12.94 -2.40 -8.64
N LEU A 185 13.59 -1.25 -8.82
CA LEU A 185 14.64 -0.77 -7.91
C LEU A 185 14.10 -0.61 -6.48
N ARG A 186 12.83 -0.22 -6.32
CA ARG A 186 12.18 -0.03 -5.02
C ARG A 186 11.55 -1.30 -4.47
N GLN A 187 11.13 -2.19 -5.35
CA GLN A 187 10.50 -3.47 -4.99
C GLN A 187 11.05 -4.59 -5.88
N TYR A 188 12.26 -5.05 -5.57
CA TYR A 188 13.02 -6.01 -6.37
C TYR A 188 12.26 -7.32 -6.66
N GLN A 189 11.48 -7.82 -5.71
CA GLN A 189 10.75 -9.08 -5.82
C GLN A 189 9.36 -8.94 -6.45
N CYS A 190 9.01 -7.78 -7.02
CA CYS A 190 7.70 -7.61 -7.66
C CYS A 190 7.66 -8.34 -9.03
N MET A 191 7.15 -9.58 -9.03
CA MET A 191 7.04 -10.39 -10.25
C MET A 191 6.19 -9.73 -11.33
N LYS A 192 5.11 -9.02 -10.96
CA LYS A 192 4.27 -8.27 -11.91
C LYS A 192 5.07 -7.21 -12.67
N ALA A 193 5.92 -6.47 -11.99
CA ALA A 193 6.77 -5.45 -12.62
C ALA A 193 7.84 -6.09 -13.51
N ARG A 194 8.42 -7.23 -13.09
CA ARG A 194 9.39 -7.99 -13.89
C ARG A 194 8.78 -8.53 -15.17
N ALA A 195 7.58 -9.16 -15.10
CA ALA A 195 6.84 -9.62 -16.26
C ALA A 195 6.51 -8.49 -17.23
N LEU A 196 6.09 -7.35 -16.71
CA LEU A 196 5.78 -6.19 -17.55
C LEU A 196 7.04 -5.64 -18.21
N LYS A 197 8.18 -5.56 -17.50
CA LYS A 197 9.48 -5.17 -18.06
C LYS A 197 9.94 -6.13 -19.17
N GLU A 198 9.79 -7.43 -18.97
CA GLU A 198 10.12 -8.43 -19.99
C GLU A 198 9.34 -8.19 -21.27
N ASN A 199 8.02 -7.97 -21.16
CA ASN A 199 7.16 -7.68 -22.31
C ASN A 199 7.54 -6.36 -23.00
N ILE A 200 7.87 -5.31 -22.24
CA ILE A 200 8.33 -4.02 -22.78
C ILE A 200 9.66 -4.20 -23.54
N LEU A 201 10.61 -4.93 -22.97
CA LEU A 201 11.89 -5.21 -23.64
C LEU A 201 11.69 -5.96 -24.98
N ARG A 202 10.78 -6.95 -25.01
CA ARG A 202 10.42 -7.65 -26.26
C ARG A 202 9.80 -6.69 -27.29
N LYS A 203 8.92 -5.78 -26.87
CA LYS A 203 8.33 -4.75 -27.75
C LYS A 203 9.36 -3.77 -28.30
N LEU A 204 10.42 -3.49 -27.55
CA LEU A 204 11.56 -2.65 -27.98
C LEU A 204 12.60 -3.42 -28.82
N GLY A 205 12.39 -4.71 -29.10
CA GLY A 205 13.36 -5.55 -29.82
C GLY A 205 14.57 -6.01 -29.00
N ARG A 206 14.60 -5.73 -27.70
CA ARG A 206 15.68 -6.07 -26.76
C ARG A 206 15.52 -7.49 -26.20
N VAL A 207 15.39 -8.47 -27.11
CA VAL A 207 15.01 -9.86 -26.77
C VAL A 207 16.00 -10.52 -25.81
N LYS A 208 17.31 -10.33 -26.03
CA LYS A 208 18.34 -10.93 -25.16
C LYS A 208 18.20 -10.46 -23.70
N GLU A 209 17.97 -9.19 -23.49
CA GLU A 209 17.76 -8.63 -22.15
C GLU A 209 16.48 -9.14 -21.50
N ALA A 210 15.42 -9.35 -22.28
CA ALA A 210 14.20 -9.97 -21.78
C ALA A 210 14.43 -11.41 -21.32
N GLU A 211 15.21 -12.20 -22.07
CA GLU A 211 15.56 -13.58 -21.71
C GLU A 211 16.46 -13.65 -20.45
N GLU A 212 17.40 -12.72 -20.31
CA GLU A 212 18.22 -12.61 -19.10
C GLU A 212 17.38 -12.28 -17.88
N LEU A 213 16.48 -11.30 -18.01
CA LEU A 213 15.54 -10.91 -16.93
C LEU A 213 14.62 -12.08 -16.53
N HIS A 214 14.12 -12.84 -17.51
CA HIS A 214 13.31 -14.02 -17.26
C HIS A 214 14.07 -15.06 -16.42
N LYS A 215 15.32 -15.39 -16.81
CA LYS A 215 16.18 -16.30 -16.04
C LYS A 215 16.46 -15.82 -14.62
N GLU A 216 16.61 -14.52 -14.43
CA GLU A 216 16.76 -13.94 -13.10
C GLU A 216 15.47 -14.07 -12.28
N SER A 217 14.32 -13.83 -12.91
CA SER A 217 13.01 -13.92 -12.27
C SER A 217 12.72 -15.35 -11.79
N LEU A 218 13.05 -16.37 -12.58
CA LEU A 218 12.96 -17.78 -12.20
C LEU A 218 13.85 -18.17 -11.00
N LYS A 219 14.95 -17.46 -10.75
CA LYS A 219 15.75 -17.68 -9.53
C LYS A 219 15.09 -17.13 -8.28
N ILE A 220 14.24 -16.10 -8.42
CA ILE A 220 13.50 -15.47 -7.32
C ILE A 220 12.22 -16.26 -7.05
N ASP A 221 11.49 -16.56 -8.10
CA ASP A 221 10.25 -17.34 -8.05
C ASP A 221 10.29 -18.44 -9.12
N PRO A 222 10.57 -19.70 -8.72
CA PRO A 222 10.62 -20.83 -9.66
C PRO A 222 9.28 -21.16 -10.34
N LEU A 223 8.16 -20.64 -9.82
CA LEU A 223 6.82 -20.81 -10.38
C LEU A 223 6.41 -19.66 -11.32
N TYR A 224 7.34 -18.73 -11.56
CA TYR A 224 7.12 -17.61 -12.46
C TYR A 224 7.13 -18.11 -13.93
N ASP A 225 5.98 -17.98 -14.63
CA ASP A 225 5.77 -18.28 -16.05
C ASP A 225 5.51 -17.02 -16.88
#